data_58f987cefb2ce7ec959c4df38b714a67
#
_entry.id   58f987cefb2ce7ec959c4df38b714a67
#
_cell.length_a   1.000
_cell.length_b   1.000
_cell.length_c   1.000
_cell.angle_alpha   90.00
_cell.angle_beta   90.00
_cell.angle_gamma   90.00
#
_symmetry.space_group_name_H-M   'P 1'
#
loop_
_entity.id
_entity.type
_entity.pdbx_description
1 polymer ?
#
loop_
_entity_poly.entity_id
_entity_poly.type
_entity_poly.pdbx_seq_one_letter_code
_entity_poly.pdbx_strand_id
1 'polypeptide(L)'
;MNEQIDIGGGSTLSNELKPILKTNTLKIPSITYENYMRYPGLLKRHNVPALKQATREYKLRIGGRKADVIERLVNYFNTNASALRIQTCFRSWISRYIVRLRGPAYMDKSICVNDTDFCSMEPLSEIESNYFFSFTDSKQFTYGFNVSSLIEMLKRSENINTVLNPYTRDVLSPIILKNIVSLYNLSFILCPNFHKTNL
;
A
#
# COMPACT_ATOMS: atom_id res chain seq x y z
N MET A 1 -89.11 -21.41 -28.78
CA MET A 1 -88.44 -22.67 -28.88
C MET A 1 -87.50 -22.74 -27.72
N ASN A 2 -87.85 -23.64 -26.89
CA ASN A 2 -87.18 -23.94 -25.60
C ASN A 2 -85.80 -24.51 -25.81
N GLU A 3 -84.94 -24.23 -24.88
CA GLU A 3 -84.02 -25.25 -24.30
C GLU A 3 -83.43 -24.70 -23.04
N GLN A 4 -83.72 -25.29 -22.16
CA GLN A 4 -83.49 -25.77 -20.80
C GLN A 4 -82.05 -25.64 -20.30
N ILE A 5 -81.97 -25.01 -19.16
CA ILE A 5 -80.84 -24.90 -18.29
C ILE A 5 -80.72 -26.15 -17.46
N ASP A 6 -79.58 -26.77 -17.40
CA ASP A 6 -79.27 -27.79 -16.40
C ASP A 6 -78.33 -27.28 -15.37
N ILE A 7 -78.70 -27.48 -14.10
CA ILE A 7 -77.96 -27.02 -12.92
C ILE A 7 -77.33 -28.30 -12.31
N GLY A 8 -76.01 -28.28 -12.28
CA GLY A 8 -75.33 -29.43 -11.69
C GLY A 8 -74.08 -29.04 -10.90
N GLY A 9 -74.20 -29.21 -9.58
CA GLY A 9 -73.16 -29.73 -8.76
C GLY A 9 -72.02 -28.82 -8.30
N GLY A 10 -72.14 -28.38 -7.05
CA GLY A 10 -71.08 -27.81 -6.29
C GLY A 10 -69.90 -28.76 -6.07
N SER A 11 -68.72 -28.30 -6.10
CA SER A 11 -67.59 -28.87 -5.41
C SER A 11 -66.72 -27.75 -4.88
N THR A 12 -66.69 -27.72 -3.57
CA THR A 12 -65.82 -26.93 -2.72
C THR A 12 -64.36 -27.18 -3.05
N LEU A 13 -63.72 -26.16 -3.65
CA LEU A 13 -62.25 -26.10 -3.70
C LEU A 13 -61.76 -25.09 -2.67
N SER A 14 -61.58 -25.61 -1.46
CA SER A 14 -60.75 -24.98 -0.45
C SER A 14 -59.29 -25.07 -0.90
N ASN A 15 -58.88 -24.10 -1.75
CA ASN A 15 -57.46 -23.89 -2.00
C ASN A 15 -56.88 -23.14 -0.82
N GLU A 16 -56.24 -23.89 0.05
CA GLU A 16 -55.30 -23.39 1.04
C GLU A 16 -54.26 -22.52 0.37
N LEU A 17 -54.39 -21.21 0.52
CA LEU A 17 -53.34 -20.24 0.34
C LEU A 17 -52.28 -20.47 1.43
N LYS A 18 -51.34 -21.39 1.17
CA LYS A 18 -50.09 -21.44 1.94
C LYS A 18 -49.33 -20.12 1.70
N PRO A 19 -49.10 -19.30 2.73
CA PRO A 19 -48.27 -18.14 2.58
C PRO A 19 -46.87 -18.63 2.29
N ILE A 20 -46.36 -18.33 1.08
CA ILE A 20 -44.94 -18.45 0.75
C ILE A 20 -44.23 -17.34 1.53
N LEU A 21 -43.98 -17.56 2.79
CA LEU A 21 -42.99 -16.87 3.57
C LEU A 21 -41.61 -17.22 2.96
N LYS A 22 -41.24 -16.49 1.93
CA LYS A 22 -39.83 -16.39 1.53
C LYS A 22 -39.12 -15.72 2.69
N THR A 23 -38.65 -16.52 3.64
CA THR A 23 -37.65 -16.09 4.60
C THR A 23 -36.42 -15.70 3.79
N ASN A 24 -36.28 -14.41 3.52
CA ASN A 24 -35.01 -13.83 3.17
C ASN A 24 -34.08 -14.04 4.39
N THR A 25 -33.50 -15.21 4.48
CA THR A 25 -32.37 -15.46 5.38
C THR A 25 -31.23 -14.61 4.84
N LEU A 26 -31.11 -13.41 5.39
CA LEU A 26 -29.96 -12.55 5.18
C LEU A 26 -28.72 -13.39 5.47
N LYS A 27 -28.02 -13.82 4.41
CA LYS A 27 -26.77 -14.60 4.54
C LYS A 27 -25.83 -13.78 5.42
N ILE A 28 -25.48 -14.33 6.58
CA ILE A 28 -24.49 -13.70 7.47
C ILE A 28 -23.17 -13.61 6.68
N PRO A 29 -22.57 -12.41 6.54
CA PRO A 29 -21.32 -12.25 5.81
C PRO A 29 -20.21 -13.13 6.37
N SER A 30 -19.31 -13.60 5.52
CA SER A 30 -18.15 -14.40 5.95
C SER A 30 -17.29 -13.67 6.97
N ILE A 31 -16.60 -14.43 7.83
CA ILE A 31 -15.72 -13.86 8.87
C ILE A 31 -14.40 -13.46 8.21
N THR A 32 -14.36 -12.24 7.68
CA THR A 32 -13.16 -11.59 7.17
C THR A 32 -12.89 -10.30 7.96
N TYR A 33 -11.66 -9.83 7.91
CA TYR A 33 -11.30 -8.55 8.52
C TYR A 33 -12.18 -7.40 8.03
N GLU A 34 -12.42 -7.32 6.72
CA GLU A 34 -13.23 -6.27 6.10
C GLU A 34 -14.68 -6.30 6.59
N ASN A 35 -15.28 -7.49 6.64
CA ASN A 35 -16.65 -7.66 7.12
C ASN A 35 -16.76 -7.39 8.62
N TYR A 36 -15.73 -7.74 9.41
CA TYR A 36 -15.67 -7.40 10.83
C TYR A 36 -15.66 -5.89 11.06
N MET A 37 -14.86 -5.14 10.28
CA MET A 37 -14.80 -3.69 10.38
C MET A 37 -16.10 -3.00 9.91
N ARG A 38 -16.79 -3.60 8.93
CA ARG A 38 -18.03 -3.05 8.37
C ARG A 38 -19.26 -3.34 9.22
N TYR A 39 -19.31 -4.50 9.87
CA TYR A 39 -20.49 -4.96 10.59
C TYR A 39 -20.17 -5.20 12.08
N PRO A 40 -20.42 -4.23 12.97
CA PRO A 40 -20.24 -4.40 14.41
C PRO A 40 -21.08 -5.60 14.92
N GLY A 41 -20.46 -6.45 15.72
CA GLY A 41 -21.13 -7.63 16.28
C GLY A 41 -21.25 -8.84 15.33
N LEU A 42 -20.63 -8.79 14.13
CA LEU A 42 -20.62 -9.90 13.17
C LEU A 42 -20.26 -11.25 13.83
N LEU A 43 -19.20 -11.28 14.63
CA LEU A 43 -18.72 -12.52 15.26
C LEU A 43 -19.74 -13.15 16.21
N LYS A 44 -20.56 -12.34 16.90
CA LYS A 44 -21.59 -12.84 17.81
C LYS A 44 -22.71 -13.59 17.08
N ARG A 45 -22.99 -13.21 15.82
CA ARG A 45 -24.04 -13.80 14.96
C ARG A 45 -23.64 -15.16 14.40
N HIS A 46 -22.35 -15.48 14.35
CA HIS A 46 -21.85 -16.74 13.84
C HIS A 46 -21.97 -17.87 14.87
N ASN A 47 -22.17 -19.08 14.36
CA ASN A 47 -22.14 -20.30 15.17
C ASN A 47 -20.70 -20.71 15.50
N VAL A 48 -20.54 -21.60 16.48
CA VAL A 48 -19.22 -22.06 16.96
C VAL A 48 -18.38 -22.73 15.85
N PRO A 49 -18.95 -23.60 14.99
CA PRO A 49 -18.19 -24.19 13.90
C PRO A 49 -17.58 -23.15 12.94
N ALA A 50 -18.34 -22.12 12.53
CA ALA A 50 -17.87 -21.07 11.65
C ALA A 50 -16.76 -20.22 12.31
N LEU A 51 -16.91 -19.90 13.61
CA LEU A 51 -15.86 -19.20 14.37
C LEU A 51 -14.57 -20.02 14.46
N LYS A 52 -14.67 -21.33 14.73
CA LYS A 52 -13.52 -22.23 14.77
C LYS A 52 -12.85 -22.36 13.40
N GLN A 53 -13.63 -22.37 12.32
CA GLN A 53 -13.10 -22.38 10.96
C GLN A 53 -12.30 -21.11 10.68
N ALA A 54 -12.86 -19.93 10.94
CA ALA A 54 -12.15 -18.67 10.81
C ALA A 54 -10.86 -18.65 11.66
N THR A 55 -10.93 -19.15 12.90
CA THR A 55 -9.75 -19.23 13.78
C THR A 55 -8.63 -20.09 13.18
N ARG A 56 -8.96 -21.18 12.45
CA ARG A 56 -7.98 -22.00 11.72
C ARG A 56 -7.36 -21.23 10.58
N GLU A 57 -8.17 -20.53 9.78
CA GLU A 57 -7.71 -19.72 8.64
C GLU A 57 -6.72 -18.64 9.08
N TYR A 58 -6.98 -18.00 10.22
CA TYR A 58 -6.07 -17.01 10.81
C TYR A 58 -4.94 -17.61 11.67
N LYS A 59 -4.79 -18.95 11.69
CA LYS A 59 -3.75 -19.68 12.44
C LYS A 59 -3.76 -19.38 13.95
N LEU A 60 -4.95 -19.18 14.52
CA LEU A 60 -5.13 -18.92 15.95
C LEU A 60 -5.50 -20.20 16.70
N ARG A 61 -5.36 -20.20 18.03
CA ARG A 61 -5.77 -21.32 18.88
C ARG A 61 -7.27 -21.57 18.82
N ILE A 62 -7.71 -22.81 18.54
CA ILE A 62 -9.11 -23.16 18.27
C ILE A 62 -9.91 -23.49 19.55
N GLY A 63 -9.25 -23.95 20.62
CA GLY A 63 -9.88 -24.42 21.85
C GLY A 63 -10.50 -23.29 22.68
N GLY A 64 -11.45 -23.64 23.54
CA GLY A 64 -12.12 -22.74 24.47
C GLY A 64 -13.62 -22.57 24.18
N ARG A 65 -14.30 -21.79 25.02
CA ARG A 65 -15.71 -21.43 24.90
C ARG A 65 -15.91 -20.46 23.72
N LYS A 66 -17.16 -20.30 23.27
CA LYS A 66 -17.50 -19.35 22.18
C LYS A 66 -16.96 -17.95 22.44
N ALA A 67 -17.07 -17.48 23.68
CA ALA A 67 -16.56 -16.16 24.09
C ALA A 67 -15.05 -16.02 23.89
N ASP A 68 -14.28 -17.04 24.29
CA ASP A 68 -12.82 -17.03 24.19
C ASP A 68 -12.34 -17.02 22.72
N VAL A 69 -13.10 -17.72 21.83
CA VAL A 69 -12.81 -17.75 20.39
C VAL A 69 -13.09 -16.39 19.76
N ILE A 70 -14.22 -15.76 20.14
CA ILE A 70 -14.57 -14.41 19.68
C ILE A 70 -13.54 -13.39 20.14
N GLU A 71 -13.14 -13.42 21.41
CA GLU A 71 -12.15 -12.51 21.96
C GLU A 71 -10.81 -12.59 21.21
N ARG A 72 -10.35 -13.80 20.90
CA ARG A 72 -9.12 -13.99 20.11
C ARG A 72 -9.23 -13.42 18.71
N LEU A 73 -10.35 -13.62 18.02
CA LEU A 73 -10.60 -13.03 16.70
C LEU A 73 -10.67 -11.50 16.76
N VAL A 74 -11.33 -10.95 17.78
CA VAL A 74 -11.40 -9.51 18.01
C VAL A 74 -10.00 -8.92 18.22
N ASN A 75 -9.21 -9.53 19.11
CA ASN A 75 -7.84 -9.08 19.38
C ASN A 75 -6.98 -9.17 18.13
N TYR A 76 -7.10 -10.24 17.36
CA TYR A 76 -6.37 -10.40 16.09
C TYR A 76 -6.76 -9.31 15.08
N PHE A 77 -8.05 -9.05 14.87
CA PHE A 77 -8.51 -8.03 13.93
C PHE A 77 -8.13 -6.61 14.37
N ASN A 78 -8.21 -6.31 15.66
CA ASN A 78 -7.80 -5.01 16.21
C ASN A 78 -6.29 -4.81 16.07
N THR A 79 -5.49 -5.84 16.31
CA THR A 79 -4.04 -5.80 16.10
C THR A 79 -3.70 -5.58 14.64
N ASN A 80 -4.37 -6.28 13.72
CA ASN A 80 -4.21 -6.08 12.27
C ASN A 80 -4.62 -4.66 11.85
N ALA A 81 -5.72 -4.12 12.38
CA ALA A 81 -6.14 -2.75 12.10
C ALA A 81 -5.06 -1.74 12.51
N SER A 82 -4.49 -1.92 13.68
CA SER A 82 -3.41 -1.06 14.19
C SER A 82 -2.15 -1.19 13.34
N ALA A 83 -1.76 -2.41 12.98
CA ALA A 83 -0.60 -2.67 12.12
C ALA A 83 -0.77 -2.03 10.73
N LEU A 84 -1.94 -2.16 10.10
CA LEU A 84 -2.24 -1.55 8.81
C LEU A 84 -2.18 -0.01 8.86
N ARG A 85 -2.66 0.60 9.96
CA ARG A 85 -2.56 2.06 10.16
C ARG A 85 -1.10 2.50 10.24
N ILE A 86 -0.29 1.81 11.05
CA ILE A 86 1.14 2.11 11.18
C ILE A 86 1.84 1.96 9.83
N GLN A 87 1.61 0.86 9.10
CA GLN A 87 2.19 0.63 7.78
C GLN A 87 1.80 1.70 6.77
N THR A 88 0.53 2.12 6.75
CA THR A 88 0.04 3.17 5.85
C THR A 88 0.67 4.52 6.16
N CYS A 89 0.74 4.90 7.44
CA CYS A 89 1.41 6.13 7.87
C CYS A 89 2.89 6.12 7.52
N PHE A 90 3.57 5.00 7.77
CA PHE A 90 4.99 4.84 7.47
C PHE A 90 5.27 4.93 5.96
N ARG A 91 4.48 4.23 5.12
CA ARG A 91 4.63 4.31 3.66
C ARG A 91 4.42 5.73 3.13
N SER A 92 3.39 6.42 3.62
CA SER A 92 3.13 7.80 3.25
C SER A 92 4.25 8.75 3.69
N TRP A 93 4.79 8.54 4.89
CA TRP A 93 5.90 9.33 5.40
C TRP A 93 7.17 9.10 4.58
N ILE A 94 7.56 7.84 4.34
CA ILE A 94 8.79 7.50 3.61
C ILE A 94 8.73 8.01 2.15
N SER A 95 7.57 7.91 1.49
CA SER A 95 7.40 8.44 0.13
C SER A 95 7.62 9.95 0.07
N ARG A 96 7.04 10.71 1.00
CA ARG A 96 7.26 12.15 1.08
C ARG A 96 8.69 12.50 1.45
N TYR A 97 9.31 11.72 2.32
CA TYR A 97 10.70 11.93 2.71
C TYR A 97 11.66 11.73 1.54
N ILE A 98 11.46 10.68 0.74
CA ILE A 98 12.25 10.42 -0.48
C ILE A 98 12.11 11.55 -1.50
N VAL A 99 10.90 12.06 -1.71
CA VAL A 99 10.69 13.22 -2.62
C VAL A 99 11.52 14.43 -2.17
N ARG A 100 11.58 14.71 -0.86
CA ARG A 100 12.42 15.79 -0.32
C ARG A 100 13.91 15.54 -0.52
N LEU A 101 14.35 14.28 -0.33
CA LEU A 101 15.76 13.94 -0.50
C LEU A 101 16.23 14.12 -1.94
N ARG A 102 15.35 13.97 -2.93
CA ARG A 102 15.67 14.11 -4.36
C ARG A 102 15.97 15.54 -4.79
N GLY A 103 15.70 16.50 -3.94
CA GLY A 103 16.06 17.91 -4.16
C GLY A 103 15.08 18.70 -5.04
N PRO A 104 15.40 19.95 -5.32
CA PRO A 104 14.46 20.93 -5.89
C PRO A 104 14.04 20.63 -7.32
N ALA A 105 14.91 20.06 -8.14
CA ALA A 105 14.64 19.77 -9.55
C ALA A 105 13.88 18.44 -9.78
N TYR A 106 13.43 17.77 -8.74
CA TYR A 106 12.73 16.50 -8.89
C TYR A 106 11.43 16.60 -9.72
N MET A 107 10.70 17.68 -9.55
CA MET A 107 9.44 17.93 -10.28
C MET A 107 9.67 18.57 -11.65
N ASP A 108 10.71 19.37 -11.77
CA ASP A 108 11.07 20.06 -12.99
C ASP A 108 12.59 20.07 -13.17
N LYS A 109 13.08 19.19 -14.03
CA LYS A 109 14.51 19.02 -14.30
C LYS A 109 15.11 20.18 -15.11
N SER A 110 14.26 21.00 -15.75
CA SER A 110 14.71 22.13 -16.57
C SER A 110 15.37 23.25 -15.77
N ILE A 111 15.17 23.27 -14.45
CA ILE A 111 15.84 24.24 -13.56
C ILE A 111 17.33 23.89 -13.30
N CYS A 112 17.77 22.71 -13.73
CA CYS A 112 19.18 22.33 -13.61
C CYS A 112 20.01 23.08 -14.62
N VAL A 113 21.22 23.49 -14.20
CA VAL A 113 22.20 24.19 -15.08
C VAL A 113 22.99 23.25 -15.98
N ASN A 114 22.97 21.96 -15.67
CA ASN A 114 23.57 20.91 -16.49
C ASN A 114 22.49 20.14 -17.25
N ASP A 115 22.79 19.74 -18.49
CA ASP A 115 21.87 19.00 -19.36
C ASP A 115 22.01 17.48 -19.23
N THR A 116 23.21 17.00 -18.81
CA THR A 116 23.56 15.60 -18.73
C THR A 116 24.16 15.24 -17.38
N ASP A 117 24.11 13.95 -17.03
CA ASP A 117 24.85 13.42 -15.89
C ASP A 117 26.36 13.38 -16.16
N PHE A 118 27.17 13.64 -15.15
CA PHE A 118 28.63 13.77 -15.29
C PHE A 118 29.38 12.46 -15.59
N CYS A 119 28.77 11.31 -15.25
CA CYS A 119 29.38 9.99 -15.37
C CYS A 119 28.77 9.19 -16.51
N SER A 120 27.46 9.03 -16.54
CA SER A 120 26.74 8.27 -17.58
C SER A 120 26.60 9.04 -18.89
N MET A 121 26.77 10.38 -18.87
CA MET A 121 26.51 11.29 -19.99
C MET A 121 25.04 11.24 -20.50
N GLU A 122 24.17 10.62 -19.73
CA GLU A 122 22.75 10.52 -20.02
C GLU A 122 22.07 11.86 -19.86
N PRO A 123 21.19 12.29 -20.79
CA PRO A 123 20.41 13.52 -20.62
C PRO A 123 19.55 13.44 -19.35
N LEU A 124 19.52 14.54 -18.56
CA LEU A 124 18.74 14.57 -17.32
C LEU A 124 17.26 14.28 -17.55
N SER A 125 16.73 14.66 -18.72
CA SER A 125 15.33 14.38 -19.09
C SER A 125 15.01 12.87 -19.16
N GLU A 126 15.99 12.06 -19.56
CA GLU A 126 15.85 10.61 -19.73
C GLU A 126 16.08 9.83 -18.44
N ILE A 127 16.78 10.39 -17.46
CA ILE A 127 16.97 9.74 -16.15
C ILE A 127 15.60 9.52 -15.50
N GLU A 128 15.28 8.27 -15.17
CA GLU A 128 14.05 7.96 -14.46
C GLU A 128 13.97 8.70 -13.12
N SER A 129 12.78 9.12 -12.73
CA SER A 129 12.54 9.83 -11.47
C SER A 129 13.07 9.08 -10.23
N ASN A 130 13.15 7.75 -10.31
CA ASN A 130 13.68 6.94 -9.21
C ASN A 130 15.18 7.05 -9.02
N TYR A 131 15.91 7.40 -10.06
CA TYR A 131 17.38 7.55 -10.05
C TYR A 131 17.82 9.01 -10.04
N PHE A 132 16.91 9.95 -10.12
CA PHE A 132 17.21 11.36 -10.17
C PHE A 132 17.45 11.97 -8.79
N PHE A 133 18.49 12.77 -8.67
CA PHE A 133 18.83 13.57 -7.50
C PHE A 133 19.28 14.96 -7.94
N SER A 134 18.95 15.98 -7.17
CA SER A 134 19.38 17.34 -7.41
C SER A 134 19.70 18.07 -6.11
N PHE A 135 20.58 19.05 -6.20
CA PHE A 135 20.83 19.98 -5.10
C PHE A 135 21.18 21.37 -5.63
N THR A 136 20.97 22.37 -4.80
CA THR A 136 21.36 23.75 -5.10
C THR A 136 22.64 24.08 -4.34
N ASP A 137 23.60 24.68 -5.02
CA ASP A 137 24.85 25.11 -4.42
C ASP A 137 24.71 26.43 -3.66
N SER A 138 25.83 26.94 -3.08
CA SER A 138 25.88 28.22 -2.37
C SER A 138 25.63 29.43 -3.27
N LYS A 139 25.81 29.28 -4.59
CA LYS A 139 25.62 30.33 -5.61
C LYS A 139 24.20 30.27 -6.21
N GLN A 140 23.30 29.44 -5.65
CA GLN A 140 21.91 29.24 -6.10
C GLN A 140 21.79 28.56 -7.48
N PHE A 141 22.82 27.85 -7.93
CA PHE A 141 22.74 26.99 -9.11
C PHE A 141 22.27 25.57 -8.70
N THR A 142 21.30 25.02 -9.43
CA THR A 142 20.80 23.67 -9.20
C THR A 142 21.44 22.72 -10.19
N TYR A 143 21.96 21.61 -9.67
CA TYR A 143 22.60 20.54 -10.46
C TYR A 143 21.80 19.26 -10.33
N GLY A 144 21.59 18.57 -11.46
CA GLY A 144 20.93 17.29 -11.55
C GLY A 144 21.92 16.14 -11.79
N PHE A 145 21.62 14.97 -11.22
CA PHE A 145 22.52 13.81 -11.25
C PHE A 145 21.72 12.51 -11.28
N ASN A 146 22.35 11.47 -11.84
CA ASN A 146 21.95 10.11 -11.56
C ASN A 146 22.51 9.67 -10.19
N VAL A 147 21.67 9.17 -9.31
CA VAL A 147 22.06 8.69 -7.96
C VAL A 147 23.14 7.62 -8.04
N SER A 148 23.06 6.72 -9.03
CA SER A 148 24.05 5.67 -9.22
C SER A 148 25.44 6.22 -9.48
N SER A 149 25.54 7.26 -10.34
CA SER A 149 26.80 7.97 -10.63
C SER A 149 27.41 8.63 -9.40
N LEU A 150 26.56 9.26 -8.58
CA LEU A 150 27.00 9.86 -7.32
C LEU A 150 27.50 8.82 -6.32
N ILE A 151 26.80 7.68 -6.19
CA ILE A 151 27.22 6.60 -5.29
C ILE A 151 28.55 5.98 -5.76
N GLU A 152 28.73 5.82 -7.06
CA GLU A 152 29.99 5.32 -7.59
C GLU A 152 31.15 6.30 -7.31
N MET A 153 30.92 7.59 -7.48
CA MET A 153 31.88 8.61 -7.09
C MET A 153 32.20 8.56 -5.59
N LEU A 154 31.21 8.41 -4.72
CA LEU A 154 31.40 8.28 -3.28
C LEU A 154 32.22 7.02 -2.90
N LYS A 155 31.95 5.88 -3.56
CA LYS A 155 32.68 4.62 -3.33
C LYS A 155 34.16 4.71 -3.72
N ARG A 156 34.48 5.50 -4.73
CA ARG A 156 35.87 5.73 -5.21
C ARG A 156 36.64 6.76 -4.39
N SER A 157 35.93 7.55 -3.59
CA SER A 157 36.55 8.58 -2.74
C SER A 157 37.19 7.98 -1.51
N GLU A 158 38.46 8.32 -1.25
CA GLU A 158 39.16 7.89 -0.02
C GLU A 158 38.59 8.55 1.23
N ASN A 159 38.10 9.79 1.09
CA ASN A 159 37.50 10.54 2.20
C ASN A 159 36.21 11.21 1.78
N ILE A 160 35.12 10.79 2.41
CA ILE A 160 33.78 11.30 2.11
C ILE A 160 33.63 12.81 2.35
N ASN A 161 34.43 13.39 3.26
CA ASN A 161 34.35 14.80 3.61
C ASN A 161 35.04 15.72 2.57
N THR A 162 35.79 15.16 1.63
CA THR A 162 36.51 15.91 0.57
C THR A 162 35.93 15.69 -0.81
N VAL A 163 34.72 15.09 -0.89
CA VAL A 163 34.04 14.87 -2.16
C VAL A 163 33.63 16.19 -2.79
N LEU A 164 34.01 16.37 -4.07
CA LEU A 164 33.76 17.58 -4.83
C LEU A 164 32.55 17.46 -5.74
N ASN A 165 31.88 18.58 -5.95
CA ASN A 165 30.89 18.69 -7.02
C ASN A 165 31.56 18.46 -8.37
N PRO A 166 31.15 17.52 -9.20
CA PRO A 166 31.78 17.23 -10.48
C PRO A 166 31.91 18.44 -11.44
N TYR A 167 30.98 19.38 -11.34
CA TYR A 167 30.92 20.55 -12.24
C TYR A 167 31.67 21.73 -11.71
N THR A 168 31.54 22.04 -10.41
CA THR A 168 32.14 23.29 -9.84
C THR A 168 33.44 23.06 -9.09
N ARG A 169 33.77 21.81 -8.76
CA ARG A 169 34.89 21.44 -7.89
C ARG A 169 34.82 22.00 -6.45
N ASP A 170 33.66 22.54 -6.07
CA ASP A 170 33.41 22.96 -4.70
C ASP A 170 33.13 21.70 -3.83
N VAL A 171 33.56 21.75 -2.56
CA VAL A 171 33.30 20.61 -1.62
C VAL A 171 31.81 20.46 -1.36
N LEU A 172 31.29 19.24 -1.51
CA LEU A 172 29.91 18.95 -1.21
C LEU A 172 29.64 19.06 0.31
N SER A 173 28.58 19.74 0.66
CA SER A 173 28.21 19.87 2.08
C SER A 173 27.83 18.51 2.69
N PRO A 174 28.09 18.30 4.01
CA PRO A 174 27.73 17.07 4.71
C PRO A 174 26.23 16.72 4.60
N ILE A 175 25.37 17.73 4.46
CA ILE A 175 23.92 17.55 4.29
C ILE A 175 23.61 16.92 2.93
N ILE A 176 24.25 17.38 1.86
CA ILE A 176 24.11 16.83 0.50
C ILE A 176 24.56 15.37 0.49
N LEU A 177 25.75 15.08 1.05
CA LEU A 177 26.29 13.73 1.15
C LEU A 177 25.37 12.80 1.92
N LYS A 178 24.85 13.25 3.07
CA LYS A 178 23.84 12.51 3.86
C LYS A 178 22.57 12.22 3.05
N ASN A 179 22.09 13.20 2.28
CA ASN A 179 20.89 13.05 1.46
C ASN A 179 21.09 12.00 0.36
N ILE A 180 22.23 12.02 -0.33
CA ILE A 180 22.60 11.03 -1.36
C ILE A 180 22.60 9.61 -0.76
N VAL A 181 23.31 9.41 0.34
CA VAL A 181 23.41 8.10 1.00
C VAL A 181 22.05 7.65 1.54
N SER A 182 21.28 8.57 2.11
CA SER A 182 19.93 8.26 2.60
C SER A 182 18.99 7.87 1.48
N LEU A 183 19.01 8.60 0.37
CA LEU A 183 18.21 8.29 -0.82
C LEU A 183 18.56 6.91 -1.37
N TYR A 184 19.84 6.61 -1.50
CA TYR A 184 20.33 5.31 -1.95
C TYR A 184 19.85 4.18 -1.05
N ASN A 185 20.02 4.28 0.26
CA ASN A 185 19.60 3.26 1.22
C ASN A 185 18.08 3.05 1.22
N LEU A 186 17.30 4.13 1.09
CA LEU A 186 15.85 4.06 1.07
C LEU A 186 15.31 3.50 -0.24
N SER A 187 16.06 3.62 -1.35
CA SER A 187 15.68 3.03 -2.63
C SER A 187 15.60 1.50 -2.57
N PHE A 188 16.40 0.83 -1.72
CA PHE A 188 16.29 -0.61 -1.48
C PHE A 188 14.96 -1.02 -0.84
N ILE A 189 14.37 -0.14 -0.03
CA ILE A 189 13.11 -0.43 0.68
C ILE A 189 11.91 -0.28 -0.26
N LEU A 190 11.92 0.74 -1.12
CA LEU A 190 10.79 1.05 -2.00
C LEU A 190 10.89 0.43 -3.39
N CYS A 191 12.10 0.23 -3.89
CA CYS A 191 12.38 -0.31 -5.21
C CYS A 191 13.36 -1.48 -5.12
N PRO A 192 12.92 -2.69 -4.72
CA PRO A 192 13.81 -3.85 -4.56
C PRO A 192 14.58 -4.23 -5.85
N ASN A 193 14.10 -3.80 -7.00
CA ASN A 193 14.74 -4.02 -8.31
C ASN A 193 15.76 -2.95 -8.68
N PHE A 194 15.91 -1.89 -7.88
CA PHE A 194 16.82 -0.76 -8.12
C PHE A 194 18.27 -1.18 -8.41
N HIS A 195 18.71 -2.32 -7.88
CA HIS A 195 20.09 -2.78 -7.97
C HIS A 195 20.32 -3.91 -8.97
N LYS A 196 19.28 -4.44 -9.60
CA LYS A 196 19.44 -5.52 -10.59
C LYS A 196 19.87 -5.03 -11.96
N THR A 197 19.74 -3.74 -12.23
CA THR A 197 20.03 -3.12 -13.54
C THR A 197 21.44 -2.52 -13.65
N ASN A 198 22.19 -2.45 -12.54
CA ASN A 198 23.48 -1.72 -12.50
C ASN A 198 24.65 -2.56 -11.89
N LEU A 199 24.61 -3.89 -12.06
CA LEU A 199 25.74 -4.77 -11.76
C LEU A 199 26.27 -5.43 -13.03
#